data_4c4486deebaea6563b42fdfdb23916a7
#
_entry.id   4c4486deebaea6563b42fdfdb23916a7
#
_cell.length_a   1.000
_cell.length_b   1.000
_cell.length_c   1.000
_cell.angle_alpha   90.00
_cell.angle_beta   90.00
_cell.angle_gamma   90.00
#
_symmetry.space_group_name_H-M   'P 1'
#
loop_
_entity.id
_entity.type
_entity.pdbx_description
1 polymer ?
#
loop_
_entity_poly.entity_id
_entity_poly.type
_entity_poly.pdbx_seq_one_letter_code
_entity_poly.pdbx_strand_id
1 'polypeptide(L)'
;MELTGIILVVAFFVLLLLNVPISISIGVATLLAMVMSMDIAPATITIAQRMAGGLNSFALLAIPFFVLSGLIMGRGGIAKRLIECAMALIGALPGGLALVNVVSCMLFGAISGSAVATTSAIGSFMLPEMKKAGYEPNFSAAVTAAASTTGMLIPPSNILIVYAIASGGVSIAALFMAGYIPGIMVGLALMLVCFIYAKMKGFPLSPRLPLNVVFEKTVAALPSLFLIILVIGGIVGGVFTATEAGAIAVVYSLLLAVVFYKEVEAKALPDIFLKAAETTAIVMLLIAASTAMSWLLSFENIPQTLSNALLSVSDNPLLILLLINLLLIVVGAFLDMTPAVLIFTPIFLPVALELGMSELQFGIMLVLNLSIGLCSPPVGAVLFITCAIAKTKLENIIRPLIPLYVAMFVVLMLVTYVAWFSEALPRALGF
;
A
#
# COMPACT_ATOMS: atom_id res chain seq x y z
N MET A 1 2.21 -26.47 -21.75
CA MET A 1 2.47 -25.82 -20.44
C MET A 1 3.51 -24.72 -20.52
N GLU A 2 4.78 -25.00 -20.87
CA GLU A 2 5.81 -23.95 -20.96
C GLU A 2 5.48 -22.85 -21.99
N LEU A 3 4.94 -23.23 -23.14
CA LEU A 3 4.60 -22.29 -24.22
C LEU A 3 3.49 -21.31 -23.80
N THR A 4 2.43 -21.80 -23.14
CA THR A 4 1.31 -20.97 -22.63
C THR A 4 1.79 -19.94 -21.62
N GLY A 5 2.64 -20.35 -20.66
CA GLY A 5 3.25 -19.45 -19.68
C GLY A 5 4.16 -18.43 -20.32
N ILE A 6 5.00 -18.84 -21.27
CA ILE A 6 5.89 -17.91 -22.00
C ILE A 6 5.07 -16.88 -22.79
N ILE A 7 4.02 -17.32 -23.51
CA ILE A 7 3.15 -16.41 -24.26
C ILE A 7 2.45 -15.42 -23.33
N LEU A 8 1.94 -15.89 -22.18
CA LEU A 8 1.35 -15.00 -21.17
C LEU A 8 2.31 -13.89 -20.76
N VAL A 9 3.52 -14.27 -20.36
CA VAL A 9 4.54 -13.32 -19.87
C VAL A 9 4.99 -12.40 -21.01
N VAL A 10 5.33 -12.93 -22.18
CA VAL A 10 5.81 -12.12 -23.32
C VAL A 10 4.73 -11.17 -23.79
N ALA A 11 3.48 -11.64 -24.00
CA ALA A 11 2.38 -10.79 -24.42
C ALA A 11 2.10 -9.68 -23.40
N PHE A 12 2.12 -10.00 -22.11
CA PHE A 12 1.93 -9.01 -21.04
C PHE A 12 2.99 -7.91 -21.10
N PHE A 13 4.28 -8.26 -21.16
CA PHE A 13 5.35 -7.26 -21.21
C PHE A 13 5.38 -6.48 -22.53
N VAL A 14 5.10 -7.10 -23.66
CA VAL A 14 4.98 -6.42 -24.95
C VAL A 14 3.88 -5.36 -24.91
N LEU A 15 2.71 -5.70 -24.38
CA LEU A 15 1.59 -4.76 -24.25
C LEU A 15 1.93 -3.62 -23.29
N LEU A 16 2.64 -3.89 -22.19
CA LEU A 16 3.13 -2.84 -21.29
C LEU A 16 4.11 -1.90 -21.97
N LEU A 17 5.05 -2.42 -22.76
CA LEU A 17 6.01 -1.61 -23.53
C LEU A 17 5.32 -0.75 -24.60
N LEU A 18 4.17 -1.22 -25.11
CA LEU A 18 3.32 -0.46 -26.03
C LEU A 18 2.42 0.56 -25.29
N ASN A 19 2.63 0.74 -23.97
CA ASN A 19 1.89 1.67 -23.13
C ASN A 19 0.38 1.37 -23.04
N VAL A 20 0.00 0.09 -23.17
CA VAL A 20 -1.38 -0.38 -22.98
C VAL A 20 -1.68 -0.41 -21.47
N PRO A 21 -2.86 0.04 -21.01
CA PRO A 21 -3.24 -0.04 -19.59
C PRO A 21 -3.09 -1.46 -19.02
N ILE A 22 -2.57 -1.58 -17.80
CA ILE A 22 -2.19 -2.86 -17.18
C ILE A 22 -3.36 -3.84 -17.13
N SER A 23 -4.57 -3.39 -16.81
CA SER A 23 -5.78 -4.21 -16.77
C SER A 23 -6.11 -4.85 -18.12
N ILE A 24 -5.95 -4.08 -19.20
CA ILE A 24 -6.15 -4.56 -20.57
C ILE A 24 -5.02 -5.51 -20.95
N SER A 25 -3.78 -5.18 -20.61
CA SER A 25 -2.61 -6.03 -20.86
C SER A 25 -2.75 -7.41 -20.21
N ILE A 26 -3.22 -7.48 -18.95
CA ILE A 26 -3.51 -8.74 -18.26
C ILE A 26 -4.60 -9.52 -19.01
N GLY A 27 -5.73 -8.88 -19.31
CA GLY A 27 -6.87 -9.54 -19.97
C GLY A 27 -6.52 -10.07 -21.36
N VAL A 28 -5.86 -9.26 -22.18
CA VAL A 28 -5.46 -9.66 -23.54
C VAL A 28 -4.38 -10.72 -23.52
N ALA A 29 -3.35 -10.59 -22.68
CA ALA A 29 -2.31 -11.60 -22.56
C ALA A 29 -2.88 -12.95 -22.08
N THR A 30 -3.83 -12.91 -21.14
CA THR A 30 -4.56 -14.11 -20.66
C THR A 30 -5.35 -14.75 -21.82
N LEU A 31 -6.09 -13.96 -22.59
CA LEU A 31 -6.84 -14.48 -23.73
C LEU A 31 -5.92 -15.12 -24.78
N LEU A 32 -4.83 -14.45 -25.15
CA LEU A 32 -3.84 -14.98 -26.10
C LEU A 32 -3.24 -16.29 -25.61
N ALA A 33 -2.92 -16.39 -24.31
CA ALA A 33 -2.38 -17.62 -23.74
C ALA A 33 -3.43 -18.73 -23.69
N MET A 34 -4.70 -18.42 -23.38
CA MET A 34 -5.79 -19.41 -23.36
C MET A 34 -6.07 -20.01 -24.73
N VAL A 35 -5.99 -19.21 -25.82
CA VAL A 35 -6.21 -19.68 -27.18
C VAL A 35 -5.12 -20.68 -27.64
N MET A 36 -3.99 -20.74 -26.95
CA MET A 36 -2.98 -21.77 -27.22
C MET A 36 -3.34 -23.13 -26.59
N SER A 37 -4.15 -23.14 -25.53
CA SER A 37 -4.53 -24.35 -24.79
C SER A 37 -5.94 -24.85 -25.12
N MET A 38 -6.79 -23.98 -25.69
CA MET A 38 -8.18 -24.29 -26.02
C MET A 38 -8.68 -23.48 -27.22
N ASP A 39 -9.79 -23.90 -27.83
CA ASP A 39 -10.41 -23.14 -28.92
C ASP A 39 -10.88 -21.75 -28.49
N ILE A 40 -10.94 -20.81 -29.45
CA ILE A 40 -11.25 -19.41 -29.19
C ILE A 40 -12.63 -19.19 -28.52
N ALA A 41 -13.65 -20.01 -28.89
CA ALA A 41 -14.98 -19.85 -28.31
C ALA A 41 -15.03 -20.26 -26.83
N PRO A 42 -14.54 -21.43 -26.37
CA PRO A 42 -14.37 -21.72 -24.96
C PRO A 42 -13.48 -20.72 -24.21
N ALA A 43 -12.37 -20.26 -24.81
CA ALA A 43 -11.46 -19.27 -24.21
C ALA A 43 -12.17 -17.96 -23.88
N THR A 44 -12.90 -17.39 -24.86
CA THR A 44 -13.64 -16.13 -24.68
C THR A 44 -14.77 -16.26 -23.66
N ILE A 45 -15.50 -17.37 -23.64
CA ILE A 45 -16.56 -17.63 -22.66
C ILE A 45 -15.96 -17.75 -21.27
N THR A 46 -14.89 -18.54 -21.13
CA THR A 46 -14.23 -18.76 -19.84
C THR A 46 -13.68 -17.46 -19.27
N ILE A 47 -12.99 -16.64 -20.08
CA ILE A 47 -12.44 -15.38 -19.61
C ILE A 47 -13.55 -14.43 -19.14
N ALA A 48 -14.66 -14.32 -19.90
CA ALA A 48 -15.80 -13.49 -19.52
C ALA A 48 -16.46 -13.96 -18.21
N GLN A 49 -16.65 -15.28 -18.04
CA GLN A 49 -17.20 -15.87 -16.82
C GLN A 49 -16.30 -15.65 -15.61
N ARG A 50 -14.97 -15.83 -15.76
CA ARG A 50 -14.00 -15.62 -14.68
C ARG A 50 -13.89 -14.17 -14.29
N MET A 51 -13.88 -13.24 -15.25
CA MET A 51 -13.91 -11.81 -15.01
C MET A 51 -15.17 -11.40 -14.25
N ALA A 52 -16.36 -11.85 -14.69
CA ALA A 52 -17.62 -11.55 -14.03
C ALA A 52 -17.68 -12.17 -12.62
N GLY A 53 -17.26 -13.45 -12.49
CA GLY A 53 -17.22 -14.15 -11.20
C GLY A 53 -16.25 -13.51 -10.20
N GLY A 54 -15.11 -12.99 -10.67
CA GLY A 54 -14.14 -12.31 -9.84
C GLY A 54 -14.65 -10.99 -9.23
N LEU A 55 -15.67 -10.39 -9.83
CA LEU A 55 -16.33 -9.18 -9.29
C LEU A 55 -17.49 -9.50 -8.35
N ASN A 56 -17.93 -10.75 -8.27
CA ASN A 56 -19.07 -11.14 -7.46
C ASN A 56 -18.66 -11.44 -6.00
N SER A 57 -18.06 -10.48 -5.33
CA SER A 57 -17.69 -10.57 -3.92
C SER A 57 -18.15 -9.33 -3.16
N PHE A 58 -18.90 -9.52 -2.08
CA PHE A 58 -19.38 -8.42 -1.23
C PHE A 58 -18.23 -7.63 -0.61
N ALA A 59 -17.11 -8.29 -0.31
CA ALA A 59 -15.92 -7.66 0.24
C ALA A 59 -15.30 -6.59 -0.69
N LEU A 60 -15.51 -6.70 -2.01
CA LEU A 60 -15.05 -5.71 -2.99
C LEU A 60 -15.69 -4.34 -2.80
N LEU A 61 -16.90 -4.26 -2.25
CA LEU A 61 -17.58 -2.99 -1.97
C LEU A 61 -16.85 -2.14 -0.93
N ALA A 62 -15.97 -2.73 -0.11
CA ALA A 62 -15.14 -1.97 0.81
C ALA A 62 -14.15 -1.03 0.07
N ILE A 63 -13.64 -1.44 -1.09
CA ILE A 63 -12.66 -0.66 -1.87
C ILE A 63 -13.21 0.71 -2.28
N PRO A 64 -14.38 0.84 -2.98
CA PRO A 64 -14.93 2.14 -3.35
C PRO A 64 -15.19 3.04 -2.14
N PHE A 65 -15.64 2.47 -1.02
CA PHE A 65 -15.90 3.26 0.18
C PHE A 65 -14.61 3.80 0.80
N PHE A 66 -13.58 2.99 0.96
CA PHE A 66 -12.31 3.48 1.48
C PHE A 66 -11.60 4.43 0.52
N VAL A 67 -11.66 4.21 -0.80
CA VAL A 67 -11.14 5.15 -1.80
C VAL A 67 -11.85 6.50 -1.69
N LEU A 68 -13.18 6.50 -1.63
CA LEU A 68 -13.98 7.73 -1.50
C LEU A 68 -13.69 8.45 -0.18
N SER A 69 -13.69 7.73 0.94
CA SER A 69 -13.33 8.27 2.25
C SER A 69 -11.94 8.91 2.24
N GLY A 70 -10.92 8.23 1.67
CA GLY A 70 -9.56 8.74 1.54
C GLY A 70 -9.47 10.02 0.72
N LEU A 71 -10.21 10.13 -0.39
CA LEU A 71 -10.25 11.34 -1.23
C LEU A 71 -10.94 12.52 -0.53
N ILE A 72 -12.04 12.27 0.19
CA ILE A 72 -12.73 13.30 1.00
C ILE A 72 -11.77 13.83 2.06
N MET A 73 -11.09 12.94 2.77
CA MET A 73 -10.16 13.32 3.84
C MET A 73 -8.92 14.03 3.34
N GLY A 74 -8.42 13.67 2.16
CA GLY A 74 -7.30 14.35 1.53
C GLY A 74 -7.58 15.83 1.23
N ARG A 75 -8.84 16.17 0.92
CA ARG A 75 -9.28 17.55 0.67
C ARG A 75 -9.91 18.24 1.90
N GLY A 76 -10.32 17.45 2.88
CA GLY A 76 -11.11 17.90 4.04
C GLY A 76 -10.32 18.50 5.19
N GLY A 77 -9.05 18.89 4.98
CA GLY A 77 -8.21 19.49 6.02
C GLY A 77 -7.77 18.55 7.16
N ILE A 78 -8.06 17.25 7.03
CA ILE A 78 -7.70 16.23 8.01
C ILE A 78 -6.19 16.05 8.07
N ALA A 79 -5.52 15.98 6.90
CA ALA A 79 -4.07 15.87 6.80
C ALA A 79 -3.35 17.00 7.55
N LYS A 80 -3.82 18.24 7.39
CA LYS A 80 -3.28 19.42 8.09
C LYS A 80 -3.36 19.27 9.61
N ARG A 81 -4.50 18.83 10.15
CA ARG A 81 -4.70 18.66 11.60
C ARG A 81 -3.83 17.55 12.18
N LEU A 82 -3.66 16.45 11.44
CA LEU A 82 -2.76 15.37 11.82
C LEU A 82 -1.30 15.83 11.85
N ILE A 83 -0.86 16.61 10.85
CA ILE A 83 0.48 17.21 10.80
C ILE A 83 0.68 18.16 11.99
N GLU A 84 -0.28 19.06 12.26
CA GLU A 84 -0.20 20.01 13.36
C GLU A 84 -0.14 19.32 14.72
N CYS A 85 -0.89 18.24 14.91
CA CYS A 85 -0.84 17.39 16.10
C CYS A 85 0.54 16.71 16.25
N ALA A 86 1.02 16.05 15.20
CA ALA A 86 2.33 15.41 15.20
C ALA A 86 3.45 16.43 15.44
N MET A 87 3.35 17.63 14.84
CA MET A 87 4.28 18.74 15.06
C MET A 87 4.30 19.19 16.53
N ALA A 88 3.15 19.29 17.16
CA ALA A 88 3.03 19.69 18.55
C ALA A 88 3.63 18.65 19.52
N LEU A 89 3.51 17.36 19.19
CA LEU A 89 3.98 16.26 20.06
C LEU A 89 5.48 15.99 19.90
N ILE A 90 5.99 15.92 18.68
CA ILE A 90 7.35 15.43 18.40
C ILE A 90 8.23 16.41 17.60
N GLY A 91 7.68 17.55 17.19
CA GLY A 91 8.41 18.52 16.35
C GLY A 91 9.66 19.10 16.98
N ALA A 92 9.74 19.15 18.31
CA ALA A 92 10.90 19.69 19.05
C ALA A 92 12.06 18.69 19.20
N LEU A 93 11.90 17.43 18.75
CA LEU A 93 12.97 16.44 18.79
C LEU A 93 14.04 16.70 17.70
N PRO A 94 15.27 16.17 17.86
CA PRO A 94 16.27 16.24 16.80
C PRO A 94 15.73 15.58 15.51
N GLY A 95 15.74 16.34 14.40
CA GLY A 95 15.10 15.89 13.17
C GLY A 95 13.57 15.98 13.19
N GLY A 96 13.00 16.75 14.12
CA GLY A 96 11.57 16.79 14.42
C GLY A 96 10.66 16.86 13.20
N LEU A 97 10.97 17.71 12.20
CA LEU A 97 10.16 17.79 10.98
C LEU A 97 10.19 16.50 10.14
N ALA A 98 11.32 15.79 10.10
CA ALA A 98 11.37 14.49 9.42
C ALA A 98 10.59 13.42 10.18
N LEU A 99 10.65 13.44 11.53
CA LEU A 99 9.85 12.55 12.37
C LEU A 99 8.35 12.83 12.22
N VAL A 100 7.96 14.11 12.22
CA VAL A 100 6.57 14.55 11.97
C VAL A 100 6.09 14.09 10.61
N ASN A 101 6.93 14.19 9.58
CA ASN A 101 6.60 13.71 8.24
C ASN A 101 6.29 12.20 8.25
N VAL A 102 7.14 11.39 8.90
CA VAL A 102 6.90 9.93 9.02
C VAL A 102 5.60 9.65 9.76
N VAL A 103 5.38 10.23 10.95
CA VAL A 103 4.16 9.99 11.75
C VAL A 103 2.92 10.48 11.01
N SER A 104 2.98 11.63 10.33
CA SER A 104 1.88 12.14 9.54
C SER A 104 1.54 11.23 8.36
N CYS A 105 2.56 10.68 7.69
CA CYS A 105 2.36 9.67 6.64
C CYS A 105 1.75 8.37 7.18
N MET A 106 2.18 7.90 8.34
CA MET A 106 1.58 6.73 9.00
C MET A 106 0.10 6.96 9.31
N LEU A 107 -0.23 8.06 9.96
CA LEU A 107 -1.61 8.38 10.37
C LEU A 107 -2.51 8.65 9.17
N PHE A 108 -2.07 9.49 8.24
CA PHE A 108 -2.88 9.80 7.05
C PHE A 108 -2.95 8.62 6.09
N GLY A 109 -1.85 7.89 5.94
CA GLY A 109 -1.79 6.69 5.11
C GLY A 109 -2.71 5.59 5.60
N ALA A 110 -2.78 5.37 6.92
CA ALA A 110 -3.74 4.45 7.54
C ALA A 110 -5.19 4.79 7.21
N ILE A 111 -5.51 6.06 7.01
CA ILE A 111 -6.87 6.50 6.67
C ILE A 111 -7.12 6.42 5.16
N SER A 112 -6.14 6.86 4.34
CA SER A 112 -6.29 6.95 2.88
C SER A 112 -6.07 5.61 2.18
N GLY A 113 -5.32 4.68 2.79
CA GLY A 113 -4.95 3.40 2.20
C GLY A 113 -4.18 3.51 0.89
N SER A 114 -3.55 4.66 0.60
CA SER A 114 -2.87 4.94 -0.67
C SER A 114 -1.57 5.71 -0.45
N ALA A 115 -0.45 5.13 -0.88
CA ALA A 115 0.86 5.79 -0.82
C ALA A 115 0.90 7.06 -1.69
N VAL A 116 0.31 7.03 -2.87
CA VAL A 116 0.21 8.17 -3.80
C VAL A 116 -0.59 9.32 -3.17
N ALA A 117 -1.75 9.03 -2.59
CA ALA A 117 -2.58 10.03 -1.91
C ALA A 117 -1.85 10.61 -0.70
N THR A 118 -1.19 9.76 0.10
CA THR A 118 -0.39 10.17 1.26
C THR A 118 0.77 11.08 0.86
N THR A 119 1.51 10.69 -0.18
CA THR A 119 2.61 11.50 -0.72
C THR A 119 2.13 12.87 -1.17
N SER A 120 1.02 12.92 -1.89
CA SER A 120 0.47 14.19 -2.40
C SER A 120 -0.02 15.07 -1.26
N ALA A 121 -0.78 14.51 -0.32
CA ALA A 121 -1.36 15.28 0.79
C ALA A 121 -0.29 15.74 1.79
N ILE A 122 0.49 14.82 2.35
CA ILE A 122 1.50 15.14 3.36
C ILE A 122 2.69 15.86 2.73
N GLY A 123 3.16 15.40 1.56
CA GLY A 123 4.30 15.99 0.87
C GLY A 123 4.07 17.45 0.48
N SER A 124 2.87 17.82 0.04
CA SER A 124 2.54 19.20 -0.32
C SER A 124 2.66 20.17 0.86
N PHE A 125 2.42 19.71 2.10
CA PHE A 125 2.61 20.51 3.32
C PHE A 125 4.03 20.40 3.87
N MET A 126 4.55 19.18 4.01
CA MET A 126 5.80 18.95 4.74
C MET A 126 7.04 19.35 3.95
N LEU A 127 7.09 19.12 2.63
CA LEU A 127 8.29 19.44 1.85
C LEU A 127 8.62 20.95 1.84
N PRO A 128 7.65 21.86 1.63
CA PRO A 128 7.91 23.30 1.77
C PRO A 128 8.34 23.71 3.18
N GLU A 129 7.72 23.15 4.22
CA GLU A 129 8.05 23.47 5.62
C GLU A 129 9.45 22.94 6.00
N MET A 130 9.80 21.72 5.61
CA MET A 130 11.14 21.18 5.81
C MET A 130 12.20 22.02 5.09
N LYS A 131 11.92 22.47 3.86
CA LYS A 131 12.82 23.34 3.10
C LYS A 131 13.02 24.69 3.79
N LYS A 132 11.95 25.34 4.29
CA LYS A 132 12.04 26.59 5.06
C LYS A 132 12.86 26.43 6.33
N ALA A 133 12.77 25.29 6.97
CA ALA A 133 13.52 24.94 8.18
C ALA A 133 14.98 24.51 7.90
N GLY A 134 15.46 24.58 6.64
CA GLY A 134 16.85 24.30 6.28
C GLY A 134 17.16 22.81 6.06
N TYR A 135 16.17 21.96 5.91
CA TYR A 135 16.40 20.56 5.52
C TYR A 135 16.76 20.47 4.03
N GLU A 136 17.64 19.54 3.70
CA GLU A 136 18.01 19.24 2.31
C GLU A 136 16.76 18.76 1.53
N PRO A 137 16.38 19.37 0.39
CA PRO A 137 15.19 18.98 -0.36
C PRO A 137 15.19 17.52 -0.80
N ASN A 138 16.37 16.98 -1.15
CA ASN A 138 16.52 15.59 -1.58
C ASN A 138 16.27 14.60 -0.42
N PHE A 139 16.74 14.90 0.78
CA PHE A 139 16.48 14.12 1.98
C PHE A 139 14.98 14.18 2.36
N SER A 140 14.41 15.38 2.34
CA SER A 140 12.99 15.57 2.64
C SER A 140 12.09 14.77 1.69
N ALA A 141 12.41 14.79 0.38
CA ALA A 141 11.71 14.01 -0.62
C ALA A 141 11.88 12.48 -0.39
N ALA A 142 13.09 12.02 -0.08
CA ALA A 142 13.36 10.61 0.21
C ALA A 142 12.54 10.13 1.43
N VAL A 143 12.52 10.91 2.52
CA VAL A 143 11.74 10.59 3.73
C VAL A 143 10.25 10.53 3.40
N THR A 144 9.71 11.52 2.68
CA THR A 144 8.29 11.55 2.31
C THR A 144 7.92 10.33 1.44
N ALA A 145 8.77 9.99 0.46
CA ALA A 145 8.56 8.83 -0.40
C ALA A 145 8.51 7.52 0.40
N ALA A 146 9.51 7.27 1.24
CA ALA A 146 9.56 6.06 2.04
C ALA A 146 8.44 6.01 3.09
N ALA A 147 8.18 7.13 3.78
CA ALA A 147 7.17 7.19 4.84
C ALA A 147 5.74 7.00 4.31
N SER A 148 5.43 7.50 3.12
CA SER A 148 4.08 7.39 2.54
C SER A 148 3.64 5.94 2.29
N THR A 149 4.57 5.01 2.15
CA THR A 149 4.27 3.58 1.93
C THR A 149 3.83 2.87 3.21
N THR A 150 4.13 3.40 4.40
CA THR A 150 3.73 2.81 5.67
C THR A 150 2.21 2.69 5.80
N GLY A 151 1.46 3.62 5.20
CA GLY A 151 0.01 3.60 5.19
C GLY A 151 -0.61 2.45 4.37
N MET A 152 0.19 1.73 3.57
CA MET A 152 -0.28 0.53 2.88
C MET A 152 -0.34 -0.69 3.81
N LEU A 153 0.43 -0.67 4.90
CA LEU A 153 0.48 -1.73 5.91
C LEU A 153 -0.44 -1.45 7.09
N ILE A 154 -0.51 -0.18 7.52
CA ILE A 154 -1.32 0.22 8.67
C ILE A 154 -2.79 0.31 8.25
N PRO A 155 -3.70 -0.47 8.87
CA PRO A 155 -5.12 -0.47 8.52
C PRO A 155 -5.85 0.84 8.88
N PRO A 156 -6.96 1.10 8.17
CA PRO A 156 -7.52 0.34 7.05
C PRO A 156 -6.74 0.53 5.74
N SER A 157 -6.41 -0.56 5.08
CA SER A 157 -5.60 -0.56 3.86
C SER A 157 -6.33 -1.23 2.69
N ASN A 158 -6.51 -0.49 1.59
CA ASN A 158 -7.14 -1.00 0.39
C ASN A 158 -6.41 -2.21 -0.20
N ILE A 159 -5.07 -2.20 -0.14
CA ILE A 159 -4.26 -3.26 -0.72
C ILE A 159 -4.36 -4.58 0.06
N LEU A 160 -4.55 -4.51 1.38
CA LEU A 160 -4.82 -5.70 2.19
C LEU A 160 -6.17 -6.33 1.84
N ILE A 161 -7.18 -5.52 1.46
CA ILE A 161 -8.47 -6.03 0.95
C ILE A 161 -8.26 -6.71 -0.40
N VAL A 162 -7.48 -6.11 -1.31
CA VAL A 162 -7.13 -6.71 -2.60
C VAL A 162 -6.40 -8.04 -2.40
N TYR A 163 -5.45 -8.09 -1.47
CA TYR A 163 -4.76 -9.33 -1.13
C TYR A 163 -5.72 -10.39 -0.57
N ALA A 164 -6.64 -10.03 0.32
CA ALA A 164 -7.63 -10.97 0.85
C ALA A 164 -8.44 -11.66 -0.25
N ILE A 165 -8.74 -10.95 -1.33
CA ILE A 165 -9.45 -11.49 -2.48
C ILE A 165 -8.52 -12.36 -3.34
N ALA A 166 -7.30 -11.88 -3.61
CA ALA A 166 -6.31 -12.59 -4.42
C ALA A 166 -5.85 -13.92 -3.79
N SER A 167 -5.84 -14.00 -2.46
CA SER A 167 -5.47 -15.20 -1.68
C SER A 167 -6.58 -16.25 -1.57
N GLY A 168 -7.79 -15.93 -2.04
CA GLY A 168 -8.92 -16.89 -1.98
C GLY A 168 -9.82 -16.71 -0.76
N GLY A 169 -9.71 -15.63 0.00
CA GLY A 169 -10.67 -15.27 1.06
C GLY A 169 -10.11 -15.25 2.49
N VAL A 170 -8.84 -14.96 2.65
CA VAL A 170 -8.24 -14.68 3.97
C VAL A 170 -9.01 -13.57 4.68
N SER A 171 -9.23 -13.70 5.98
CA SER A 171 -9.97 -12.73 6.79
C SER A 171 -9.36 -11.33 6.71
N ILE A 172 -10.15 -10.35 6.23
CA ILE A 172 -9.73 -8.93 6.14
C ILE A 172 -9.42 -8.39 7.54
N ALA A 173 -10.22 -8.77 8.56
CA ALA A 173 -9.99 -8.36 9.94
C ALA A 173 -8.64 -8.89 10.46
N ALA A 174 -8.34 -10.16 10.21
CA ALA A 174 -7.06 -10.77 10.58
C ALA A 174 -5.88 -10.08 9.85
N LEU A 175 -6.00 -9.79 8.55
CA LEU A 175 -5.00 -9.07 7.78
C LEU A 175 -4.77 -7.65 8.29
N PHE A 176 -5.85 -6.96 8.66
CA PHE A 176 -5.73 -5.63 9.26
C PHE A 176 -4.94 -5.70 10.56
N MET A 177 -5.24 -6.66 11.43
CA MET A 177 -4.47 -6.83 12.66
C MET A 177 -3.01 -7.23 12.40
N ALA A 178 -2.78 -8.10 11.40
CA ALA A 178 -1.44 -8.51 11.01
C ALA A 178 -0.55 -7.35 10.50
N GLY A 179 -1.15 -6.32 9.89
CA GLY A 179 -0.44 -5.16 9.34
C GLY A 179 0.05 -4.14 10.38
N TYR A 180 -0.54 -4.10 11.58
CA TYR A 180 -0.21 -3.06 12.59
C TYR A 180 1.24 -3.13 13.06
N ILE A 181 1.69 -4.27 13.56
CA ILE A 181 3.04 -4.41 14.09
C ILE A 181 4.09 -4.13 13.01
N PRO A 182 4.04 -4.75 11.82
CA PRO A 182 4.98 -4.45 10.74
C PRO A 182 4.92 -2.99 10.27
N GLY A 183 3.74 -2.40 10.13
CA GLY A 183 3.58 -1.01 9.73
C GLY A 183 4.20 -0.02 10.73
N ILE A 184 3.99 -0.25 12.03
CA ILE A 184 4.62 0.55 13.10
C ILE A 184 6.14 0.32 13.10
N MET A 185 6.61 -0.91 12.91
CA MET A 185 8.04 -1.21 12.83
C MET A 185 8.73 -0.46 11.69
N VAL A 186 8.12 -0.42 10.50
CA VAL A 186 8.65 0.36 9.37
C VAL A 186 8.71 1.84 9.75
N GLY A 187 7.63 2.39 10.31
CA GLY A 187 7.59 3.78 10.75
C GLY A 187 8.70 4.10 11.76
N LEU A 188 8.87 3.27 12.79
CA LEU A 188 9.93 3.44 13.80
C LEU A 188 11.33 3.30 13.21
N ALA A 189 11.55 2.37 12.28
CA ALA A 189 12.82 2.19 11.59
C ALA A 189 13.17 3.43 10.74
N LEU A 190 12.19 3.97 10.00
CA LEU A 190 12.36 5.22 9.25
C LEU A 190 12.63 6.42 10.17
N MET A 191 11.91 6.52 11.29
CA MET A 191 12.13 7.56 12.30
C MET A 191 13.54 7.48 12.90
N LEU A 192 14.04 6.27 13.17
CA LEU A 192 15.41 6.05 13.66
C LEU A 192 16.45 6.56 12.65
N VAL A 193 16.28 6.23 11.36
CA VAL A 193 17.16 6.74 10.30
C VAL A 193 17.10 8.27 10.23
N CYS A 194 15.90 8.86 10.26
CA CYS A 194 15.71 10.30 10.25
C CYS A 194 16.40 10.99 11.44
N PHE A 195 16.28 10.41 12.63
CA PHE A 195 16.91 10.91 13.85
C PHE A 195 18.44 10.89 13.75
N ILE A 196 19.01 9.75 13.32
CA ILE A 196 20.46 9.60 13.13
C ILE A 196 20.97 10.59 12.08
N TYR A 197 20.30 10.69 10.93
CA TYR A 197 20.69 11.60 9.85
C TYR A 197 20.63 13.07 10.29
N ALA A 198 19.57 13.45 11.00
CA ALA A 198 19.42 14.81 11.53
C ALA A 198 20.53 15.18 12.53
N LYS A 199 20.92 14.23 13.39
CA LYS A 199 22.00 14.44 14.36
C LYS A 199 23.36 14.55 13.66
N MET A 200 23.59 13.79 12.59
CA MET A 200 24.84 13.85 11.80
C MET A 200 24.94 15.17 11.01
N LYS A 201 23.84 15.68 10.49
CA LYS A 201 23.78 16.92 9.69
C LYS A 201 23.59 18.19 10.50
N GLY A 202 23.27 18.07 11.78
CA GLY A 202 23.04 19.23 12.66
C GLY A 202 21.82 20.06 12.27
N PHE A 203 20.71 19.41 11.85
CA PHE A 203 19.50 20.13 11.50
C PHE A 203 18.95 20.95 12.67
N PRO A 204 18.40 22.16 12.41
CA PRO A 204 17.89 23.02 13.46
C PRO A 204 16.74 22.36 14.22
N LEU A 205 16.71 22.59 15.53
CA LEU A 205 15.62 22.15 16.40
C LEU A 205 14.45 23.13 16.27
N SER A 206 13.24 22.61 16.15
CA SER A 206 12.05 23.45 16.26
C SER A 206 11.82 23.85 17.72
N PRO A 207 11.31 25.06 17.98
CA PRO A 207 11.01 25.51 19.34
C PRO A 207 9.94 24.60 19.97
N ARG A 208 10.06 24.35 21.27
CA ARG A 208 9.04 23.64 22.02
C ARG A 208 7.79 24.49 22.13
N LEU A 209 6.64 23.91 21.74
CA LEU A 209 5.37 24.58 21.89
C LEU A 209 4.90 24.53 23.35
N PRO A 210 4.19 25.55 23.86
CA PRO A 210 3.61 25.53 25.18
C PRO A 210 2.49 24.48 25.26
N LEU A 211 2.31 23.90 26.46
CA LEU A 211 1.39 22.77 26.67
C LEU A 211 -0.06 23.06 26.27
N ASN A 212 -0.52 24.30 26.43
CA ASN A 212 -1.85 24.72 25.99
C ASN A 212 -2.03 24.58 24.47
N VAL A 213 -1.00 24.95 23.69
CA VAL A 213 -1.02 24.78 22.22
C VAL A 213 -0.97 23.31 21.83
N VAL A 214 -0.14 22.51 22.53
CA VAL A 214 -0.10 21.05 22.31
C VAL A 214 -1.48 20.42 22.57
N PHE A 215 -2.13 20.79 23.66
CA PHE A 215 -3.47 20.32 23.98
C PHE A 215 -4.50 20.73 22.92
N GLU A 216 -4.50 22.01 22.51
CA GLU A 216 -5.40 22.54 21.48
C GLU A 216 -5.25 21.76 20.16
N LYS A 217 -4.01 21.56 19.68
CA LYS A 217 -3.74 20.84 18.41
C LYS A 217 -4.09 19.35 18.50
N THR A 218 -3.87 18.75 19.65
CA THR A 218 -4.28 17.35 19.89
C THR A 218 -5.80 17.21 19.88
N VAL A 219 -6.53 18.09 20.58
CA VAL A 219 -8.00 18.09 20.59
C VAL A 219 -8.57 18.33 19.20
N ALA A 220 -7.97 19.25 18.41
CA ALA A 220 -8.39 19.51 17.03
C ALA A 220 -8.20 18.29 16.10
N ALA A 221 -7.23 17.40 16.38
CA ALA A 221 -6.99 16.18 15.63
C ALA A 221 -7.85 14.98 16.10
N LEU A 222 -8.39 15.02 17.34
CA LEU A 222 -9.18 13.91 17.89
C LEU A 222 -10.30 13.40 16.99
N PRO A 223 -11.14 14.25 16.35
CA PRO A 223 -12.18 13.74 15.47
C PRO A 223 -11.60 12.95 14.28
N SER A 224 -10.44 13.36 13.75
CA SER A 224 -9.78 12.65 12.66
C SER A 224 -9.18 11.31 13.12
N LEU A 225 -8.59 11.27 14.32
CA LEU A 225 -8.06 10.03 14.92
C LEU A 225 -9.18 9.07 15.34
N PHE A 226 -10.32 9.61 15.79
CA PHE A 226 -11.47 8.80 16.18
C PHE A 226 -12.01 7.96 15.02
N LEU A 227 -11.89 8.44 13.76
CA LEU A 227 -12.28 7.64 12.60
C LEU A 227 -11.50 6.31 12.53
N ILE A 228 -10.20 6.34 12.80
CA ILE A 228 -9.37 5.12 12.82
C ILE A 228 -9.89 4.15 13.88
N ILE A 229 -10.14 4.67 15.09
CA ILE A 229 -10.65 3.87 16.21
C ILE A 229 -12.04 3.31 15.88
N LEU A 230 -12.91 4.10 15.27
CA LEU A 230 -14.27 3.71 14.90
C LEU A 230 -14.25 2.56 13.87
N VAL A 231 -13.49 2.72 12.80
CA VAL A 231 -13.39 1.74 11.72
C VAL A 231 -12.75 0.44 12.23
N ILE A 232 -11.57 0.55 12.82
CA ILE A 232 -10.83 -0.64 13.26
C ILE A 232 -11.47 -1.28 14.48
N GLY A 233 -11.86 -0.49 15.47
CA GLY A 233 -12.53 -0.99 16.67
C GLY A 233 -13.84 -1.71 16.34
N GLY A 234 -14.61 -1.19 15.36
CA GLY A 234 -15.82 -1.83 14.88
C GLY A 234 -15.61 -3.14 14.16
N ILE A 235 -14.55 -3.22 13.31
CA ILE A 235 -14.17 -4.47 12.60
C ILE A 235 -13.67 -5.51 13.60
N VAL A 236 -12.74 -5.15 14.47
CA VAL A 236 -12.15 -6.07 15.46
C VAL A 236 -13.17 -6.51 16.49
N GLY A 237 -14.04 -5.60 16.92
CA GLY A 237 -15.15 -5.92 17.82
C GLY A 237 -16.27 -6.75 17.17
N GLY A 238 -16.16 -7.09 15.89
CA GLY A 238 -17.19 -7.85 15.15
C GLY A 238 -18.52 -7.09 14.97
N VAL A 239 -18.53 -5.77 15.22
CA VAL A 239 -19.73 -4.91 15.09
C VAL A 239 -19.98 -4.59 13.62
N PHE A 240 -18.92 -4.44 12.83
CA PHE A 240 -18.99 -4.08 11.41
C PHE A 240 -18.15 -5.04 10.57
N THR A 241 -18.64 -5.36 9.38
CA THR A 241 -17.83 -5.91 8.29
C THR A 241 -16.92 -4.83 7.71
N ALA A 242 -15.89 -5.20 6.97
CA ALA A 242 -15.01 -4.23 6.30
C ALA A 242 -15.80 -3.29 5.36
N THR A 243 -16.85 -3.79 4.71
CA THR A 243 -17.70 -3.01 3.81
C THR A 243 -18.54 -1.97 4.57
N GLU A 244 -19.17 -2.37 5.68
CA GLU A 244 -19.94 -1.47 6.54
C GLU A 244 -19.04 -0.40 7.17
N ALA A 245 -17.86 -0.81 7.65
CA ALA A 245 -16.85 0.11 8.18
C ALA A 245 -16.40 1.14 7.13
N GLY A 246 -16.23 0.72 5.87
CA GLY A 246 -15.96 1.62 4.75
C GLY A 246 -17.08 2.63 4.51
N ALA A 247 -18.34 2.18 4.53
CA ALA A 247 -19.49 3.07 4.39
C ALA A 247 -19.58 4.09 5.54
N ILE A 248 -19.34 3.64 6.78
CA ILE A 248 -19.27 4.51 7.97
C ILE A 248 -18.13 5.52 7.81
N ALA A 249 -16.97 5.10 7.30
CA ALA A 249 -15.84 5.99 7.05
C ALA A 249 -16.18 7.10 6.04
N VAL A 250 -16.95 6.79 4.99
CA VAL A 250 -17.45 7.80 4.03
C VAL A 250 -18.35 8.81 4.71
N VAL A 251 -19.39 8.35 5.43
CA VAL A 251 -20.33 9.23 6.10
C VAL A 251 -19.62 10.12 7.12
N TYR A 252 -18.76 9.53 7.95
CA TYR A 252 -18.01 10.25 8.96
C TYR A 252 -17.04 11.29 8.35
N SER A 253 -16.31 10.93 7.31
CA SER A 253 -15.38 11.84 6.63
C SER A 253 -16.13 12.97 5.91
N LEU A 254 -17.32 12.73 5.34
CA LEU A 254 -18.19 13.77 4.78
C LEU A 254 -18.66 14.75 5.87
N LEU A 255 -19.12 14.23 7.01
CA LEU A 255 -19.52 15.07 8.13
C LEU A 255 -18.37 15.95 8.63
N LEU A 256 -17.18 15.37 8.79
CA LEU A 256 -15.99 16.14 9.20
C LEU A 256 -15.62 17.20 8.16
N ALA A 257 -15.47 16.82 6.89
CA ALA A 257 -14.94 17.70 5.85
C ALA A 257 -15.89 18.82 5.45
N VAL A 258 -17.21 18.54 5.39
CA VAL A 258 -18.23 19.48 4.89
C VAL A 258 -18.88 20.25 6.03
N VAL A 259 -19.24 19.58 7.14
CA VAL A 259 -20.05 20.20 8.21
C VAL A 259 -19.17 20.79 9.31
N PHE A 260 -18.25 19.99 9.87
CA PHE A 260 -17.44 20.42 11.01
C PHE A 260 -16.27 21.31 10.60
N TYR A 261 -15.47 20.88 9.62
CA TYR A 261 -14.28 21.62 9.20
C TYR A 261 -14.56 22.66 8.11
N LYS A 262 -15.64 22.46 7.34
CA LYS A 262 -16.06 23.32 6.23
C LYS A 262 -14.96 23.60 5.20
N GLU A 263 -14.06 22.63 5.03
CA GLU A 263 -12.93 22.72 4.10
C GLU A 263 -13.30 22.23 2.68
N VAL A 264 -14.38 21.45 2.56
CA VAL A 264 -14.91 20.96 1.29
C VAL A 264 -16.24 21.61 1.00
N GLU A 265 -16.30 22.44 -0.04
CA GLU A 265 -17.55 22.99 -0.53
C GLU A 265 -18.39 21.91 -1.22
N ALA A 266 -19.72 22.00 -1.11
CA ALA A 266 -20.64 21.07 -1.76
C ALA A 266 -20.43 20.97 -3.28
N LYS A 267 -19.98 22.07 -3.91
CA LYS A 267 -19.64 22.12 -5.35
C LYS A 267 -18.44 21.26 -5.73
N ALA A 268 -17.55 20.93 -4.80
CA ALA A 268 -16.39 20.08 -5.03
C ALA A 268 -16.70 18.57 -4.90
N LEU A 269 -17.85 18.21 -4.30
CA LEU A 269 -18.24 16.82 -4.09
C LEU A 269 -18.37 16.02 -5.40
N PRO A 270 -19.01 16.52 -6.48
CA PRO A 270 -19.13 15.78 -7.74
C PRO A 270 -17.77 15.37 -8.30
N ASP A 271 -16.75 16.24 -8.25
CA ASP A 271 -15.39 15.93 -8.70
C ASP A 271 -14.71 14.86 -7.81
N ILE A 272 -14.96 14.89 -6.51
CA ILE A 272 -14.46 13.85 -5.58
C ILE A 272 -15.11 12.49 -5.88
N PHE A 273 -16.43 12.45 -6.07
CA PHE A 273 -17.15 11.24 -6.44
C PHE A 273 -16.70 10.68 -7.78
N LEU A 274 -16.52 11.55 -8.79
CA LEU A 274 -16.04 11.15 -10.11
C LEU A 274 -14.65 10.49 -10.02
N LYS A 275 -13.71 11.12 -9.30
CA LYS A 275 -12.37 10.55 -9.09
C LYS A 275 -12.39 9.23 -8.31
N ALA A 276 -13.28 9.11 -7.32
CA ALA A 276 -13.47 7.86 -6.60
C ALA A 276 -14.00 6.76 -7.54
N ALA A 277 -14.97 7.09 -8.39
CA ALA A 277 -15.53 6.17 -9.37
C ALA A 277 -14.48 5.73 -10.41
N GLU A 278 -13.68 6.66 -10.95
CA GLU A 278 -12.58 6.36 -11.87
C GLU A 278 -11.56 5.40 -11.24
N THR A 279 -11.09 5.72 -10.03
CA THR A 279 -10.13 4.88 -9.31
C THR A 279 -10.71 3.49 -9.04
N THR A 280 -11.96 3.43 -8.59
CA THR A 280 -12.65 2.18 -8.31
C THR A 280 -12.81 1.34 -9.58
N ALA A 281 -13.21 1.95 -10.69
CA ALA A 281 -13.39 1.25 -11.97
C ALA A 281 -12.07 0.61 -12.47
N ILE A 282 -10.95 1.33 -12.34
CA ILE A 282 -9.63 0.80 -12.68
C ILE A 282 -9.28 -0.42 -11.82
N VAL A 283 -9.49 -0.32 -10.49
CA VAL A 283 -9.19 -1.43 -9.56
C VAL A 283 -10.11 -2.62 -9.83
N MET A 284 -11.41 -2.41 -10.07
CA MET A 284 -12.36 -3.49 -10.40
C MET A 284 -11.98 -4.19 -11.70
N LEU A 285 -11.60 -3.44 -12.74
CA LEU A 285 -11.17 -4.04 -14.00
C LEU A 285 -9.87 -4.84 -13.83
N LEU A 286 -8.94 -4.36 -13.01
CA LEU A 286 -7.72 -5.10 -12.66
C LEU A 286 -8.06 -6.43 -11.96
N ILE A 287 -8.95 -6.41 -10.96
CA ILE A 287 -9.38 -7.61 -10.23
C ILE A 287 -10.04 -8.61 -11.19
N ALA A 288 -10.96 -8.14 -12.05
CA ALA A 288 -11.61 -8.99 -13.03
C ALA A 288 -10.61 -9.68 -13.96
N ALA A 289 -9.71 -8.92 -14.59
CA ALA A 289 -8.71 -9.44 -15.51
C ALA A 289 -7.74 -10.40 -14.79
N SER A 290 -7.30 -10.05 -13.58
CA SER A 290 -6.39 -10.89 -12.78
C SER A 290 -7.03 -12.18 -12.30
N THR A 291 -8.35 -12.20 -12.03
CA THR A 291 -9.07 -13.43 -11.67
C THR A 291 -9.09 -14.40 -12.84
N ALA A 292 -9.29 -13.91 -14.07
CA ALA A 292 -9.20 -14.75 -15.26
C ALA A 292 -7.78 -15.30 -15.46
N MET A 293 -6.76 -14.47 -15.26
CA MET A 293 -5.35 -14.89 -15.33
C MET A 293 -5.02 -15.91 -14.25
N SER A 294 -5.43 -15.70 -13.00
CA SER A 294 -5.20 -16.62 -11.89
C SER A 294 -5.80 -18.01 -12.17
N TRP A 295 -6.99 -18.05 -12.79
CA TRP A 295 -7.59 -19.29 -13.23
C TRP A 295 -6.73 -20.01 -14.29
N LEU A 296 -6.23 -19.29 -15.30
CA LEU A 296 -5.34 -19.86 -16.33
C LEU A 296 -4.05 -20.40 -15.71
N LEU A 297 -3.41 -19.62 -14.80
CA LEU A 297 -2.21 -20.05 -14.11
C LEU A 297 -2.42 -21.35 -13.35
N SER A 298 -3.57 -21.50 -12.66
CA SER A 298 -3.93 -22.69 -11.93
C SER A 298 -4.26 -23.86 -12.88
N PHE A 299 -4.97 -23.59 -13.97
CA PHE A 299 -5.31 -24.58 -14.99
C PHE A 299 -4.07 -25.19 -15.66
N GLU A 300 -3.08 -24.37 -15.95
CA GLU A 300 -1.80 -24.77 -16.54
C GLU A 300 -0.77 -25.29 -15.50
N ASN A 301 -1.14 -25.35 -14.22
CA ASN A 301 -0.25 -25.76 -13.10
C ASN A 301 1.06 -24.94 -13.03
N ILE A 302 1.01 -23.65 -13.41
CA ILE A 302 2.19 -22.77 -13.40
C ILE A 302 2.74 -22.57 -11.98
N PRO A 303 1.92 -22.38 -10.92
CA PRO A 303 2.44 -22.26 -9.55
C PRO A 303 3.24 -23.49 -9.12
N GLN A 304 2.77 -24.71 -9.42
CA GLN A 304 3.45 -25.96 -9.09
C GLN A 304 4.78 -26.11 -9.86
N THR A 305 4.78 -25.73 -11.13
CA THR A 305 6.01 -25.74 -11.95
C THR A 305 7.04 -24.78 -11.39
N LEU A 306 6.60 -23.57 -10.98
CA LEU A 306 7.47 -22.59 -10.37
C LEU A 306 7.98 -23.03 -8.98
N SER A 307 7.10 -23.63 -8.16
CA SER A 307 7.49 -24.22 -6.87
C SER A 307 8.60 -25.25 -7.06
N ASN A 308 8.41 -26.22 -7.96
CA ASN A 308 9.42 -27.23 -8.28
C ASN A 308 10.72 -26.62 -8.82
N ALA A 309 10.63 -25.58 -9.64
CA ALA A 309 11.80 -24.89 -10.15
C ALA A 309 12.58 -24.17 -9.03
N LEU A 310 11.87 -23.49 -8.11
CA LEU A 310 12.48 -22.82 -6.96
C LEU A 310 13.10 -23.84 -5.98
N LEU A 311 12.41 -24.94 -5.70
CA LEU A 311 12.91 -26.01 -4.85
C LEU A 311 14.12 -26.72 -5.49
N SER A 312 14.21 -26.77 -6.81
CA SER A 312 15.40 -27.30 -7.50
C SER A 312 16.65 -26.41 -7.36
N VAL A 313 16.48 -25.12 -7.06
CA VAL A 313 17.61 -24.20 -6.83
C VAL A 313 18.25 -24.41 -5.46
N SER A 314 17.43 -24.72 -4.43
CA SER A 314 17.92 -24.94 -3.07
C SER A 314 16.86 -25.68 -2.23
N ASP A 315 17.35 -26.58 -1.37
CA ASP A 315 16.54 -27.22 -0.33
C ASP A 315 16.33 -26.33 0.91
N ASN A 316 16.94 -25.14 0.93
CA ASN A 316 16.87 -24.24 2.08
C ASN A 316 15.69 -23.26 1.92
N PRO A 317 14.62 -23.39 2.73
CA PRO A 317 13.45 -22.52 2.69
C PRO A 317 13.79 -21.03 2.84
N LEU A 318 14.79 -20.70 3.66
CA LEU A 318 15.20 -19.32 3.91
C LEU A 318 15.76 -18.66 2.64
N LEU A 319 16.52 -19.43 1.84
CA LEU A 319 17.07 -18.94 0.58
C LEU A 319 15.96 -18.73 -0.45
N ILE A 320 14.99 -19.64 -0.54
CA ILE A 320 13.87 -19.52 -1.48
C ILE A 320 13.03 -18.29 -1.16
N LEU A 321 12.70 -18.07 0.13
CA LEU A 321 11.97 -16.87 0.56
C LEU A 321 12.75 -15.59 0.27
N LEU A 322 14.08 -15.60 0.40
CA LEU A 322 14.93 -14.47 0.01
C LEU A 322 14.85 -14.21 -1.50
N LEU A 323 14.93 -15.25 -2.33
CA LEU A 323 14.82 -15.13 -3.79
C LEU A 323 13.45 -14.57 -4.21
N ILE A 324 12.36 -15.04 -3.59
CA ILE A 324 11.01 -14.50 -3.81
C ILE A 324 10.99 -13.01 -3.44
N ASN A 325 11.54 -12.61 -2.28
CA ASN A 325 11.61 -11.22 -1.88
C ASN A 325 12.39 -10.35 -2.88
N LEU A 326 13.54 -10.80 -3.33
CA LEU A 326 14.36 -10.05 -4.30
C LEU A 326 13.62 -9.89 -5.64
N LEU A 327 12.95 -10.94 -6.12
CA LEU A 327 12.15 -10.89 -7.33
C LEU A 327 11.00 -9.90 -7.18
N LEU A 328 10.26 -9.95 -6.06
CA LEU A 328 9.14 -9.06 -5.79
C LEU A 328 9.56 -7.58 -5.66
N ILE A 329 10.75 -7.27 -5.11
CA ILE A 329 11.29 -5.90 -5.09
C ILE A 329 11.50 -5.40 -6.52
N VAL A 330 12.09 -6.24 -7.38
CA VAL A 330 12.28 -5.90 -8.80
C VAL A 330 10.93 -5.67 -9.47
N VAL A 331 9.97 -6.56 -9.29
CA VAL A 331 8.61 -6.43 -9.82
C VAL A 331 7.96 -5.13 -9.35
N GLY A 332 8.02 -4.84 -8.05
CA GLY A 332 7.42 -3.63 -7.46
C GLY A 332 8.04 -2.33 -7.94
N ALA A 333 9.29 -2.37 -8.47
CA ALA A 333 9.91 -1.20 -9.10
C ALA A 333 9.31 -0.85 -10.48
N PHE A 334 8.66 -1.81 -11.15
CA PHE A 334 8.07 -1.64 -12.49
C PHE A 334 6.55 -1.61 -12.49
N LEU A 335 5.91 -2.34 -11.58
CA LEU A 335 4.47 -2.47 -11.50
C LEU A 335 3.90 -1.70 -10.31
N ASP A 336 2.71 -1.15 -10.50
CA ASP A 336 1.94 -0.62 -9.38
C ASP A 336 1.48 -1.75 -8.45
N MET A 337 1.19 -1.39 -7.21
CA MET A 337 0.97 -2.35 -6.13
C MET A 337 -0.24 -3.27 -6.37
N THR A 338 -1.36 -2.72 -6.84
CA THR A 338 -2.58 -3.49 -7.03
C THR A 338 -2.41 -4.61 -8.06
N PRO A 339 -1.92 -4.35 -9.29
CA PRO A 339 -1.67 -5.43 -10.23
C PRO A 339 -0.60 -6.42 -9.73
N ALA A 340 0.46 -5.92 -9.06
CA ALA A 340 1.48 -6.81 -8.53
C ALA A 340 0.92 -7.79 -7.49
N VAL A 341 0.10 -7.33 -6.54
CA VAL A 341 -0.56 -8.22 -5.57
C VAL A 341 -1.46 -9.23 -6.27
N LEU A 342 -2.28 -8.80 -7.23
CA LEU A 342 -3.22 -9.69 -7.93
C LEU A 342 -2.53 -10.75 -8.80
N ILE A 343 -1.38 -10.42 -9.39
CA ILE A 343 -0.61 -11.33 -10.25
C ILE A 343 0.22 -12.30 -9.41
N PHE A 344 0.94 -11.78 -8.42
CA PHE A 344 1.96 -12.57 -7.74
C PHE A 344 1.45 -13.33 -6.51
N THR A 345 0.28 -12.95 -5.96
CA THR A 345 -0.34 -13.75 -4.89
C THR A 345 -0.64 -15.19 -5.33
N PRO A 346 -1.40 -15.45 -6.40
CA PRO A 346 -1.69 -16.83 -6.81
C PRO A 346 -0.44 -17.60 -7.27
N ILE A 347 0.63 -16.92 -7.63
CA ILE A 347 1.88 -17.55 -8.06
C ILE A 347 2.72 -17.98 -6.86
N PHE A 348 2.95 -17.09 -5.88
CA PHE A 348 3.89 -17.34 -4.79
C PHE A 348 3.27 -17.78 -3.48
N LEU A 349 1.97 -17.54 -3.26
CA LEU A 349 1.30 -17.98 -2.03
C LEU A 349 1.37 -19.52 -1.85
N PRO A 350 1.08 -20.35 -2.89
CA PRO A 350 1.23 -21.79 -2.74
C PRO A 350 2.65 -22.21 -2.34
N VAL A 351 3.67 -21.61 -2.96
CA VAL A 351 5.08 -21.89 -2.64
C VAL A 351 5.40 -21.49 -1.19
N ALA A 352 4.94 -20.32 -0.75
CA ALA A 352 5.15 -19.86 0.61
C ALA A 352 4.49 -20.76 1.67
N LEU A 353 3.29 -21.28 1.37
CA LEU A 353 2.59 -22.24 2.22
C LEU A 353 3.37 -23.56 2.34
N GLU A 354 3.90 -24.10 1.23
CA GLU A 354 4.76 -25.28 1.23
C GLU A 354 6.04 -25.10 2.08
N LEU A 355 6.55 -23.86 2.14
CA LEU A 355 7.70 -23.49 2.96
C LEU A 355 7.34 -23.21 4.43
N GLY A 356 6.06 -23.38 4.82
CA GLY A 356 5.58 -23.20 6.20
C GLY A 356 5.21 -21.77 6.59
N MET A 357 5.13 -20.85 5.64
CA MET A 357 4.66 -19.47 5.86
C MET A 357 3.11 -19.47 5.86
N SER A 358 2.48 -18.75 6.78
CA SER A 358 1.01 -18.61 6.75
C SER A 358 0.55 -17.61 5.69
N GLU A 359 -0.74 -17.70 5.31
CA GLU A 359 -1.36 -16.76 4.38
C GLU A 359 -1.31 -15.32 4.89
N LEU A 360 -1.48 -15.10 6.20
CA LEU A 360 -1.38 -13.77 6.82
C LEU A 360 0.04 -13.21 6.71
N GLN A 361 1.03 -14.02 7.08
CA GLN A 361 2.43 -13.62 7.03
C GLN A 361 2.87 -13.31 5.61
N PHE A 362 2.49 -14.16 4.64
CA PHE A 362 2.80 -13.93 3.22
C PHE A 362 2.16 -12.62 2.71
N GLY A 363 0.91 -12.36 3.06
CA GLY A 363 0.22 -11.11 2.65
C GLY A 363 0.92 -9.86 3.15
N ILE A 364 1.32 -9.85 4.40
CA ILE A 364 2.05 -8.71 4.99
C ILE A 364 3.45 -8.58 4.38
N MET A 365 4.17 -9.69 4.19
CA MET A 365 5.46 -9.73 3.53
C MET A 365 5.36 -9.19 2.10
N LEU A 366 4.36 -9.63 1.31
CA LEU A 366 4.13 -9.19 -0.06
C LEU A 366 3.85 -7.69 -0.12
N VAL A 367 2.93 -7.19 0.71
CA VAL A 367 2.56 -5.76 0.74
C VAL A 367 3.75 -4.90 1.16
N LEU A 368 4.53 -5.32 2.17
CA LEU A 368 5.73 -4.59 2.60
C LEU A 368 6.81 -4.59 1.51
N ASN A 369 7.01 -5.72 0.85
CA ASN A 369 7.97 -5.87 -0.23
C ASN A 369 7.65 -4.93 -1.40
N LEU A 370 6.41 -4.99 -1.89
CA LEU A 370 5.94 -4.11 -2.97
C LEU A 370 5.93 -2.63 -2.57
N SER A 371 5.74 -2.32 -1.28
CA SER A 371 5.87 -0.96 -0.75
C SER A 371 7.29 -0.41 -0.92
N ILE A 372 8.31 -1.24 -0.72
CA ILE A 372 9.70 -0.89 -1.03
C ILE A 372 9.86 -0.67 -2.54
N GLY A 373 9.27 -1.53 -3.36
CA GLY A 373 9.25 -1.42 -4.81
C GLY A 373 8.67 -0.08 -5.30
N LEU A 374 7.56 0.39 -4.73
CA LEU A 374 6.94 1.69 -5.07
C LEU A 374 7.86 2.91 -4.86
N CYS A 375 8.86 2.77 -3.99
CA CYS A 375 9.89 3.78 -3.76
C CYS A 375 11.15 3.53 -4.59
N SER A 376 11.18 2.47 -5.43
CA SER A 376 12.38 2.05 -6.16
C SER A 376 12.40 2.57 -7.59
N PRO A 377 13.54 3.08 -8.09
CA PRO A 377 13.71 3.32 -9.51
C PRO A 377 13.58 2.00 -10.29
N PRO A 378 13.15 2.00 -11.58
CA PRO A 378 13.03 3.17 -12.45
C PRO A 378 11.66 3.82 -12.46
N VAL A 379 10.57 3.13 -12.05
CA VAL A 379 9.22 3.68 -12.21
C VAL A 379 8.71 4.33 -10.93
N GLY A 380 8.85 3.71 -9.76
CA GLY A 380 8.53 4.22 -8.43
C GLY A 380 7.52 5.38 -8.37
N ALA A 381 6.21 5.10 -8.50
CA ALA A 381 5.18 6.14 -8.64
C ALA A 381 5.25 7.24 -7.54
N VAL A 382 5.58 6.84 -6.32
CA VAL A 382 5.74 7.74 -5.17
C VAL A 382 6.94 8.67 -5.33
N LEU A 383 8.04 8.18 -5.94
CA LEU A 383 9.24 8.98 -6.19
C LEU A 383 8.97 10.12 -7.16
N PHE A 384 8.24 9.86 -8.24
CA PHE A 384 7.92 10.92 -9.22
C PHE A 384 7.09 12.03 -8.59
N ILE A 385 6.12 11.67 -7.75
CA ILE A 385 5.27 12.66 -7.06
C ILE A 385 6.11 13.50 -6.10
N THR A 386 6.98 12.86 -5.31
CA THR A 386 7.86 13.59 -4.38
C THR A 386 8.87 14.47 -5.12
N CYS A 387 9.44 14.00 -6.24
CA CYS A 387 10.31 14.80 -7.10
C CYS A 387 9.60 16.05 -7.63
N ALA A 388 8.37 15.90 -8.09
CA ALA A 388 7.57 17.02 -8.61
C ALA A 388 7.28 18.06 -7.53
N ILE A 389 6.87 17.64 -6.32
CA ILE A 389 6.58 18.54 -5.20
C ILE A 389 7.86 19.21 -4.67
N ALA A 390 8.93 18.44 -4.49
CA ALA A 390 10.21 18.95 -3.98
C ALA A 390 11.00 19.76 -5.03
N LYS A 391 10.58 19.73 -6.30
CA LYS A 391 11.26 20.32 -7.45
C LYS A 391 12.72 19.85 -7.55
N THR A 392 12.94 18.55 -7.43
CA THR A 392 14.25 17.91 -7.51
C THR A 392 14.24 16.78 -8.56
N LYS A 393 15.43 16.33 -8.96
CA LYS A 393 15.59 15.22 -9.90
C LYS A 393 15.64 13.89 -9.15
N LEU A 394 15.16 12.82 -9.79
CA LEU A 394 15.15 11.47 -9.25
C LEU A 394 16.56 11.01 -8.80
N GLU A 395 17.56 11.27 -9.62
CA GLU A 395 18.96 10.90 -9.37
C GLU A 395 19.49 11.42 -8.03
N ASN A 396 19.04 12.63 -7.62
CA ASN A 396 19.49 13.27 -6.39
C ASN A 396 18.84 12.67 -5.13
N ILE A 397 17.68 12.02 -5.28
CA ILE A 397 16.94 11.41 -4.16
C ILE A 397 17.50 10.03 -3.82
N ILE A 398 18.08 9.31 -4.78
CA ILE A 398 18.53 7.92 -4.60
C ILE A 398 19.50 7.81 -3.41
N ARG A 399 20.49 8.69 -3.34
CA ARG A 399 21.53 8.61 -2.28
C ARG A 399 20.96 8.76 -0.86
N PRO A 400 20.12 9.77 -0.54
CA PRO A 400 19.49 9.85 0.79
C PRO A 400 18.42 8.79 1.02
N LEU A 401 17.93 8.11 -0.03
CA LEU A 401 16.93 7.05 0.07
C LEU A 401 17.54 5.70 0.51
N ILE A 402 18.85 5.45 0.22
CA ILE A 402 19.52 4.18 0.54
C ILE A 402 19.37 3.78 2.02
N PRO A 403 19.70 4.62 3.02
CA PRO A 403 19.56 4.23 4.42
C PRO A 403 18.10 3.95 4.83
N LEU A 404 17.12 4.61 4.20
CA LEU A 404 15.70 4.35 4.40
C LEU A 404 15.30 2.98 3.81
N TYR A 405 15.83 2.63 2.62
CA TYR A 405 15.66 1.30 2.05
C TYR A 405 16.23 0.20 2.92
N VAL A 406 17.44 0.40 3.43
CA VAL A 406 18.06 -0.58 4.33
C VAL A 406 17.18 -0.81 5.55
N ALA A 407 16.63 0.26 6.13
CA ALA A 407 15.73 0.14 7.28
C ALA A 407 14.45 -0.64 6.93
N MET A 408 13.81 -0.32 5.79
CA MET A 408 12.61 -1.05 5.31
C MET A 408 12.94 -2.51 4.99
N PHE A 409 14.09 -2.77 4.36
CA PHE A 409 14.52 -4.13 4.02
C PHE A 409 14.81 -4.97 5.27
N VAL A 410 15.39 -4.39 6.30
CA VAL A 410 15.58 -5.09 7.60
C VAL A 410 14.24 -5.49 8.20
N VAL A 411 13.25 -4.59 8.19
CA VAL A 411 11.89 -4.93 8.67
C VAL A 411 11.25 -6.01 7.79
N LEU A 412 11.43 -5.94 6.45
CA LEU A 412 10.95 -6.96 5.53
C LEU A 412 11.54 -8.34 5.87
N MET A 413 12.84 -8.43 6.13
CA MET A 413 13.46 -9.69 6.52
C MET A 413 12.93 -10.20 7.86
N LEU A 414 12.74 -9.33 8.84
CA LEU A 414 12.12 -9.72 10.13
C LEU A 414 10.71 -10.27 9.93
N VAL A 415 9.88 -9.63 9.13
CA VAL A 415 8.52 -10.09 8.82
C VAL A 415 8.52 -11.40 8.03
N THR A 416 9.47 -11.56 7.09
CA THR A 416 9.61 -12.77 6.28
C THR A 416 9.97 -13.99 7.13
N TYR A 417 10.94 -13.86 8.04
CA TYR A 417 11.50 -15.00 8.76
C TYR A 417 10.90 -15.22 10.15
N VAL A 418 10.19 -14.23 10.70
CA VAL A 418 9.63 -14.31 12.05
C VAL A 418 8.13 -14.05 12.00
N ALA A 419 7.35 -15.13 11.95
CA ALA A 419 5.88 -15.10 11.88
C ALA A 419 5.23 -14.28 12.99
N TRP A 420 5.88 -14.21 14.17
CA TRP A 420 5.37 -13.46 15.32
C TRP A 420 4.97 -12.02 15.00
N PHE A 421 5.74 -11.33 14.17
CA PHE A 421 5.45 -9.92 13.83
C PHE A 421 4.14 -9.73 13.07
N SER A 422 3.73 -10.70 12.27
CA SER A 422 2.47 -10.65 11.53
C SER A 422 1.31 -11.34 12.25
N GLU A 423 1.60 -12.34 13.08
CA GLU A 423 0.58 -13.22 13.65
C GLU A 423 0.26 -12.95 15.13
N ALA A 424 1.14 -12.24 15.85
CA ALA A 424 0.95 -12.03 17.31
C ALA A 424 -0.36 -11.31 17.61
N LEU A 425 -0.67 -10.24 16.90
CA LEU A 425 -1.86 -9.45 17.15
C LEU A 425 -3.16 -10.16 16.69
N PRO A 426 -3.23 -10.76 15.47
CA PRO A 426 -4.37 -11.61 15.09
C PRO A 426 -4.64 -12.72 16.11
N ARG A 427 -3.63 -13.51 16.50
CA ARG A 427 -3.78 -14.59 17.48
C ARG A 427 -4.24 -14.10 18.85
N ALA A 428 -3.73 -12.96 19.32
CA ALA A 428 -4.13 -12.38 20.59
C ALA A 428 -5.60 -11.92 20.61
N LEU A 429 -6.17 -11.61 19.45
CA LEU A 429 -7.56 -11.17 19.26
C LEU A 429 -8.50 -12.30 18.83
N GLY A 430 -8.00 -13.54 18.70
CA GLY A 430 -8.82 -14.72 18.40
C GLY A 430 -9.11 -14.95 16.92
N PHE A 431 -8.30 -14.38 16.02
CA PHE A 431 -8.37 -14.62 14.56
C PHE A 431 -7.48 -15.76 14.11
#